data_46d1147c42cba249fe4776d625f42326
#
_entry.id   46d1147c42cba249fe4776d625f42326
#
_cell.length_a   1.000
_cell.length_b   1.000
_cell.length_c   1.000
_cell.angle_alpha   90.00
_cell.angle_beta   90.00
_cell.angle_gamma   90.00
#
_symmetry.space_group_name_H-M   'P 1'
#
loop_
_entity.id
_entity.type
_entity.pdbx_description
1 polymer ?
#
loop_
_entity_poly.entity_id
_entity_poly.type
_entity_poly.pdbx_seq_one_letter_code
_entity_poly.pdbx_strand_id
1 'polypeptide(L)'
;MRPGLRRGARIELTFLVESWMKPHLEGLVKHPLYATWAMVYHMETVSRALLAPYLESHEEAVGGAVLVKHLGPAGVRARVRV
;
A
#
# COMPACT_ATOMS: atom_id res chain seq x y z
N MET A 1 -13.59 3.59 -18.82
CA MET A 1 -13.67 3.91 -17.36
C MET A 1 -15.03 4.50 -17.03
N ARG A 2 -15.58 4.11 -15.91
CA ARG A 2 -16.85 4.67 -15.44
C ARG A 2 -16.66 6.12 -15.01
N PRO A 3 -17.67 6.98 -15.18
CA PRO A 3 -17.56 8.39 -14.80
C PRO A 3 -17.55 8.56 -13.28
N GLY A 4 -17.08 9.72 -12.81
CA GLY A 4 -17.11 10.11 -11.40
C GLY A 4 -15.76 10.34 -10.76
N LEU A 5 -14.69 9.76 -11.30
CA LEU A 5 -13.35 10.01 -10.78
C LEU A 5 -12.92 11.44 -11.16
N ARG A 6 -12.56 12.22 -10.15
CA ARG A 6 -12.22 13.62 -10.33
C ARG A 6 -10.88 13.94 -9.68
N ARG A 7 -10.21 14.99 -10.18
CA ARG A 7 -9.02 15.51 -9.55
C ARG A 7 -9.34 15.85 -8.08
N GLY A 8 -8.47 15.47 -7.16
CA GLY A 8 -8.66 15.68 -5.74
C GLY A 8 -9.38 14.54 -5.02
N ALA A 9 -9.81 13.50 -5.74
CA ALA A 9 -10.37 12.30 -5.11
C ALA A 9 -9.38 11.71 -4.11
N ARG A 10 -9.89 11.28 -2.95
CA ARG A 10 -9.05 10.78 -1.85
C ARG A 10 -9.66 9.54 -1.24
N ILE A 11 -8.78 8.68 -0.74
CA ILE A 11 -9.15 7.52 0.05
C ILE A 11 -8.09 7.36 1.14
N GLU A 12 -8.50 6.80 2.26
CA GLU A 12 -7.59 6.54 3.36
C GLU A 12 -7.99 5.22 4.01
N LEU A 13 -7.01 4.33 4.15
CA LEU A 13 -7.20 3.06 4.83
C LEU A 13 -6.15 2.92 5.92
N THR A 14 -6.52 2.25 7.01
CA THR A 14 -5.62 1.99 8.13
C THR A 14 -5.32 0.50 8.18
N PHE A 15 -4.05 0.18 8.29
CA PHE A 15 -3.57 -1.20 8.38
C PHE A 15 -2.90 -1.43 9.73
N LEU A 16 -3.18 -2.57 10.33
CA LEU A 16 -2.44 -3.03 11.50
C LEU A 16 -1.17 -3.72 11.01
N VAL A 17 -0.02 -3.32 11.53
CA VAL A 17 1.25 -4.00 11.19
C VAL A 17 1.22 -5.40 11.78
N GLU A 18 1.27 -6.40 10.92
CA GLU A 18 1.25 -7.81 11.29
C GLU A 18 2.62 -8.44 11.04
N SER A 19 2.85 -9.61 11.61
CA SER A 19 4.17 -10.24 11.55
C SER A 19 4.66 -10.55 10.14
N TRP A 20 3.75 -10.79 9.19
CA TRP A 20 4.13 -11.05 7.80
C TRP A 20 4.67 -9.79 7.08
N MET A 21 4.44 -8.62 7.67
CA MET A 21 4.89 -7.35 7.10
C MET A 21 6.33 -6.99 7.49
N LYS A 22 6.99 -7.86 8.25
CA LYS A 22 8.41 -7.68 8.59
C LYS A 22 9.29 -8.06 7.40
N PRO A 23 10.41 -7.38 7.19
CA PRO A 23 11.33 -7.80 6.15
C PRO A 23 12.08 -9.06 6.60
N HIS A 24 12.24 -10.02 5.70
CA HIS A 24 13.18 -11.10 5.92
C HIS A 24 14.15 -11.25 4.76
N LEU A 25 13.76 -10.86 3.53
CA LEU A 25 14.64 -10.74 2.38
C LEU A 25 15.64 -11.90 2.28
N GLU A 26 15.12 -13.12 2.12
CA GLU A 26 15.93 -14.35 2.05
C GLU A 26 16.73 -14.60 3.36
N GLY A 27 16.21 -14.15 4.49
CA GLY A 27 16.88 -14.31 5.78
C GLY A 27 17.97 -13.30 6.08
N LEU A 28 18.17 -12.32 5.20
CA LEU A 28 19.24 -11.34 5.35
C LEU A 28 18.90 -10.21 6.33
N VAL A 29 17.61 -10.00 6.61
CA VAL A 29 17.14 -8.95 7.49
C VAL A 29 16.33 -9.58 8.63
N LYS A 30 16.58 -9.17 9.86
CA LYS A 30 15.98 -9.81 11.05
C LYS A 30 15.24 -8.86 11.99
N HIS A 31 15.11 -7.57 11.68
CA HIS A 31 14.41 -6.66 12.57
C HIS A 31 12.88 -6.87 12.46
N PRO A 32 12.12 -6.68 13.56
CA PRO A 32 10.68 -6.92 13.61
C PRO A 32 9.87 -5.66 13.27
N LEU A 33 10.30 -4.89 12.28
CA LEU A 33 9.68 -3.63 11.90
C LEU A 33 8.96 -3.75 10.57
N TYR A 34 8.03 -2.84 10.35
CA TYR A 34 7.27 -2.74 9.11
C TYR A 34 8.22 -2.58 7.91
N ALA A 35 8.13 -3.49 6.97
CA ALA A 35 9.03 -3.51 5.83
C ALA A 35 8.67 -2.45 4.79
N THR A 36 9.66 -1.91 4.10
CA THR A 36 9.42 -1.00 2.98
C THR A 36 8.58 -1.65 1.89
N TRP A 37 8.80 -2.94 1.59
CA TRP A 37 7.99 -3.63 0.60
C TRP A 37 6.51 -3.73 1.03
N ALA A 38 6.24 -3.90 2.33
CA ALA A 38 4.87 -3.92 2.85
C ALA A 38 4.22 -2.54 2.72
N MET A 39 4.99 -1.48 2.93
CA MET A 39 4.53 -0.11 2.71
C MET A 39 4.12 0.10 1.25
N VAL A 40 4.93 -0.32 0.30
CA VAL A 40 4.61 -0.24 -1.13
C VAL A 40 3.37 -1.06 -1.46
N TYR A 41 3.27 -2.27 -0.91
CA TYR A 41 2.09 -3.12 -1.08
C TYR A 41 0.82 -2.38 -0.62
N HIS A 42 0.85 -1.74 0.53
CA HIS A 42 -0.30 -1.00 1.04
C HIS A 42 -0.60 0.24 0.20
N MET A 43 0.42 0.96 -0.26
CA MET A 43 0.23 2.11 -1.14
C MET A 43 -0.44 1.69 -2.44
N GLU A 44 -0.03 0.59 -3.04
CA GLU A 44 -0.67 0.05 -4.24
C GLU A 44 -2.09 -0.42 -3.96
N THR A 45 -2.31 -1.07 -2.83
CA THR A 45 -3.64 -1.55 -2.43
C THR A 45 -4.62 -0.39 -2.30
N VAL A 46 -4.22 0.68 -1.62
CA VAL A 46 -5.08 1.84 -1.41
C VAL A 46 -5.34 2.57 -2.73
N SER A 47 -4.30 2.71 -3.56
CA SER A 47 -4.46 3.33 -4.88
C SER A 47 -5.43 2.54 -5.75
N ARG A 48 -5.33 1.23 -5.72
CA ARG A 48 -6.26 0.36 -6.45
C ARG A 48 -7.68 0.48 -5.90
N ALA A 49 -7.84 0.56 -4.58
CA ALA A 49 -9.15 0.72 -3.96
C ALA A 49 -9.81 2.04 -4.38
N LEU A 50 -9.03 3.10 -4.53
CA LEU A 50 -9.54 4.38 -5.03
C LEU A 50 -10.05 4.26 -6.47
N LEU A 51 -9.34 3.54 -7.31
CA LEU A 51 -9.64 3.42 -8.73
C LEU A 51 -10.73 2.39 -9.03
N ALA A 52 -10.82 1.33 -8.24
CA ALA A 52 -11.66 0.17 -8.53
C ALA A 52 -13.11 0.48 -8.89
N PRO A 53 -13.82 1.41 -8.20
CA PRO A 53 -15.22 1.69 -8.54
C PRO A 53 -15.42 2.29 -9.94
N TYR A 54 -14.35 2.81 -10.55
CA TYR A 54 -14.40 3.49 -11.84
C TYR A 54 -13.92 2.62 -13.00
N LEU A 55 -13.46 1.40 -12.71
CA LEU A 55 -13.07 0.45 -13.74
C LEU A 55 -14.28 -0.35 -14.20
N GLU A 56 -14.39 -0.53 -15.50
CA GLU A 56 -15.39 -1.42 -16.07
C GLU A 56 -14.90 -2.87 -16.01
N SER A 57 -15.80 -3.82 -16.20
CA SER A 57 -15.49 -5.25 -16.04
C SER A 57 -14.37 -5.76 -16.95
N HIS A 58 -14.17 -5.10 -18.10
CA HIS A 58 -13.13 -5.48 -19.08
C HIS A 58 -11.83 -4.69 -18.88
N GLU A 59 -11.81 -3.75 -17.95
CA GLU A 59 -10.66 -2.88 -17.72
C GLU A 59 -9.80 -3.38 -16.55
N GLU A 60 -8.53 -3.10 -16.64
CA GLU A 60 -7.57 -3.38 -15.58
C GLU A 60 -6.57 -2.23 -15.47
N ALA A 61 -5.89 -2.14 -14.35
CA ALA A 61 -4.87 -1.12 -14.12
C ALA A 61 -3.66 -1.77 -13.45
N VAL A 62 -2.48 -1.28 -13.81
CA VAL A 62 -1.23 -1.76 -13.26
C VAL A 62 -0.40 -0.59 -12.76
N GLY A 63 0.42 -0.84 -11.74
CA GLY A 63 1.38 0.15 -11.27
C GLY A 63 2.52 0.28 -12.26
N GLY A 64 2.86 1.51 -12.63
CA GLY A 64 3.96 1.79 -13.54
C GLY A 64 5.26 2.14 -12.82
N ALA A 65 5.16 2.90 -11.73
CA ALA A 65 6.30 3.30 -10.94
C ALA A 65 5.86 3.76 -9.55
N VAL A 66 6.74 3.61 -8.57
CA VAL A 66 6.52 4.13 -7.23
C VAL A 66 7.83 4.70 -6.70
N LEU A 67 7.73 5.83 -6.02
CA LEU A 67 8.83 6.42 -5.26
C LEU A 67 8.42 6.46 -3.81
N VAL A 68 9.21 5.86 -2.92
CA VAL A 68 8.91 5.83 -1.50
C VAL A 68 10.14 6.20 -0.68
N LYS A 69 9.89 6.95 0.40
CA LYS A 69 10.89 7.22 1.43
C LYS A 69 10.35 6.68 2.75
N HIS A 70 11.03 5.71 3.30
CA HIS A 70 10.66 5.11 4.58
C HIS A 70 11.37 5.88 5.70
N LEU A 71 10.68 6.84 6.29
CA LEU A 71 11.29 7.84 7.16
C LEU A 71 11.35 7.44 8.64
N GLY A 72 10.58 6.45 9.05
CA GLY A 72 10.57 6.04 10.45
C GLY A 72 10.07 4.62 10.61
N PRO A 73 10.34 3.98 11.76
CA PRO A 73 9.94 2.60 12.01
C PRO A 73 8.49 2.49 12.46
N ALA A 74 7.88 1.32 12.20
CA ALA A 74 6.61 0.93 12.79
C ALA A 74 6.72 -0.52 13.22
N GLY A 75 6.43 -0.79 14.47
CA GLY A 75 6.50 -2.15 15.02
C GLY A 75 5.22 -2.93 14.78
N VAL A 76 5.27 -4.23 15.04
CA VAL A 76 4.08 -5.10 15.00
C VAL A 76 3.03 -4.53 15.95
N ARG A 77 1.77 -4.52 15.51
CA ARG A 77 0.60 -3.94 16.16
C ARG A 77 0.48 -2.42 16.03
N ALA A 78 1.45 -1.73 15.46
CA ALA A 78 1.27 -0.33 15.12
C ALA A 78 0.20 -0.19 14.03
N ARG A 79 -0.45 0.95 13.98
CA ARG A 79 -1.42 1.26 12.92
C ARG A 79 -0.78 2.18 11.91
N VAL A 80 -0.89 1.83 10.64
CA VAL A 80 -0.33 2.61 9.55
C VAL A 80 -1.50 3.11 8.71
N ARG A 81 -1.57 4.43 8.56
CA ARG A 81 -2.61 5.09 7.77
C ARG A 81 -2.05 5.43 6.39
N VAL A 82 -2.74 5.01 5.37
CA VAL A 82 -2.33 5.19 3.99
C VAL A 82 -3.41 5.84 3.16
#